data_c08e38158937a835e395bfb56624b324
#
_entry.id   c08e38158937a835e395bfb56624b324
#
_cell.length_a   1.000
_cell.length_b   1.000
_cell.length_c   1.000
_cell.angle_alpha   90.00
_cell.angle_beta   90.00
_cell.angle_gamma   90.00
#
_symmetry.space_group_name_H-M   'P 1'
#
loop_
_entity.id
_entity.type
_entity.pdbx_description
1 polymer ?
#
loop_
_entity_poly.entity_id
_entity_poly.type
_entity_poly.pdbx_seq_one_letter_code
_entity_poly.pdbx_strand_id
1 'polypeptide(L)'
;LSGDHVCGSKLAIFSDNNSRIATVTASCVANSNYSSNPGSGAAWYYWLRDAYAGSAIYARYVYSDGALDWNVAYYGLHGLRPACNLSSDLLISDSVDSDGCYTVIYNQAPTAPSSITVPSEVLGGENLSISWAASTDPDGNLSGYVLERKVGSGTWAQVYKGSARTYTDTITYGWTSVQYRVKAYDAAGAESAYTTSATRTVTNNRPPVISGTDGALGSFSTCL
;
A
#
# COMPACT_ATOMS: atom_id res chain seq x y z
N LEU A 1 13.96 14.00 -19.28
CA LEU A 1 14.26 12.89 -20.19
C LEU A 1 15.56 13.18 -20.93
N SER A 2 16.39 12.17 -21.20
CA SER A 2 17.55 12.29 -22.07
C SER A 2 17.19 12.01 -23.52
N GLY A 3 18.05 12.43 -24.48
CA GLY A 3 17.88 12.08 -25.89
C GLY A 3 17.83 10.58 -26.12
N ASP A 4 18.61 9.81 -25.36
CA ASP A 4 18.59 8.35 -25.40
C ASP A 4 17.26 7.74 -24.90
N HIS A 5 16.58 8.40 -23.96
CA HIS A 5 15.27 7.98 -23.50
C HIS A 5 14.15 8.36 -24.48
N VAL A 6 14.32 9.46 -25.21
CA VAL A 6 13.30 9.99 -26.13
C VAL A 6 13.47 9.43 -27.54
N CYS A 7 14.68 9.10 -27.96
CA CYS A 7 15.00 8.63 -29.31
C CYS A 7 15.72 7.29 -29.39
N GLY A 8 16.20 6.78 -28.26
CA GLY A 8 16.80 5.45 -28.20
C GLY A 8 15.75 4.35 -28.10
N SER A 9 16.16 3.13 -28.38
CA SER A 9 15.32 1.92 -28.27
C SER A 9 14.87 1.55 -26.84
N LYS A 10 15.20 2.38 -25.86
CA LYS A 10 14.97 2.08 -24.43
C LYS A 10 13.53 2.27 -23.97
N LEU A 11 12.76 3.13 -24.63
CA LEU A 11 11.35 3.34 -24.31
C LEU A 11 10.54 3.30 -25.60
N ALA A 12 9.78 2.23 -25.81
CA ALA A 12 8.96 2.01 -27.00
C ALA A 12 7.91 3.12 -27.24
N ILE A 13 7.50 3.85 -26.19
CA ILE A 13 6.54 4.95 -26.28
C ILE A 13 7.07 6.17 -27.03
N PHE A 14 8.39 6.25 -27.28
CA PHE A 14 9.04 7.33 -28.01
C PHE A 14 9.67 6.86 -29.33
N SER A 15 9.02 5.91 -30.00
CA SER A 15 9.54 5.23 -31.20
C SER A 15 9.68 6.14 -32.43
N ASP A 16 8.89 7.20 -32.51
CA ASP A 16 8.85 8.13 -33.64
C ASP A 16 8.63 9.59 -33.19
N ASN A 17 8.65 10.53 -34.15
CA ASN A 17 8.46 11.94 -33.87
C ASN A 17 7.10 12.23 -33.23
N ASN A 18 6.03 11.60 -33.71
CA ASN A 18 4.67 11.85 -33.21
C ASN A 18 4.53 11.46 -31.73
N SER A 19 5.15 10.35 -31.33
CA SER A 19 5.13 9.89 -29.92
C SER A 19 5.89 10.82 -28.96
N ARG A 20 6.75 11.71 -29.48
CA ARG A 20 7.50 12.69 -28.69
C ARG A 20 6.80 14.04 -28.54
N ILE A 21 5.79 14.32 -29.37
CA ILE A 21 5.06 15.60 -29.30
C ILE A 21 4.47 15.79 -27.89
N ALA A 22 4.69 16.96 -27.32
CA ALA A 22 4.08 17.38 -26.07
C ALA A 22 3.19 18.59 -26.31
N THR A 23 2.03 18.60 -25.70
CA THR A 23 1.08 19.72 -25.73
C THR A 23 1.17 20.55 -24.47
N VAL A 24 0.84 21.84 -24.59
CA VAL A 24 0.80 22.77 -23.46
C VAL A 24 -0.47 22.57 -22.67
N THR A 25 -0.35 22.42 -21.35
CA THR A 25 -1.52 22.31 -20.44
C THR A 25 -2.14 23.69 -20.17
N ALA A 26 -3.43 23.70 -19.78
CA ALA A 26 -4.12 24.93 -19.37
C ALA A 26 -3.43 25.62 -18.19
N SER A 27 -2.91 24.84 -17.23
CA SER A 27 -2.16 25.36 -16.09
C SER A 27 -0.83 26.02 -16.53
N CYS A 28 -0.13 25.44 -17.51
CA CYS A 28 1.09 26.03 -18.04
C CYS A 28 0.81 27.36 -18.74
N VAL A 29 -0.26 27.45 -19.52
CA VAL A 29 -0.69 28.71 -20.17
C VAL A 29 -1.02 29.77 -19.12
N ALA A 30 -1.81 29.41 -18.10
CA ALA A 30 -2.25 30.34 -17.04
C ALA A 30 -1.09 30.91 -16.21
N ASN A 31 0.00 30.17 -16.07
CA ASN A 31 1.17 30.57 -15.27
C ASN A 31 2.35 31.05 -16.14
N SER A 32 2.19 31.14 -17.45
CA SER A 32 3.25 31.59 -18.37
C SER A 32 3.18 33.11 -18.57
N ASN A 33 4.33 33.76 -18.41
CA ASN A 33 4.51 35.15 -18.77
C ASN A 33 4.92 35.33 -20.25
N TYR A 34 4.97 34.27 -21.03
CA TYR A 34 5.37 34.31 -22.42
C TYR A 34 4.21 34.81 -23.30
N SER A 35 4.42 35.98 -23.94
CA SER A 35 3.36 36.68 -24.70
C SER A 35 2.88 35.95 -25.96
N SER A 36 3.68 35.04 -26.48
CA SER A 36 3.39 34.25 -27.70
C SER A 36 3.13 32.77 -27.39
N ASN A 37 2.60 32.45 -26.20
CA ASN A 37 2.29 31.07 -25.89
C ASN A 37 1.22 30.53 -26.87
N PRO A 38 1.30 29.25 -27.27
CA PRO A 38 0.46 28.69 -28.33
C PRO A 38 -0.98 28.39 -27.90
N GLY A 39 -1.29 28.50 -26.59
CA GLY A 39 -2.56 28.09 -26.00
C GLY A 39 -2.56 26.64 -25.56
N SER A 40 -3.57 26.30 -24.73
CA SER A 40 -3.75 24.94 -24.21
C SER A 40 -4.04 23.93 -25.32
N GLY A 41 -3.45 22.77 -25.25
CA GLY A 41 -3.58 21.69 -26.23
C GLY A 41 -2.70 21.81 -27.46
N ALA A 42 -2.00 22.95 -27.68
CA ALA A 42 -1.09 23.10 -28.80
C ALA A 42 0.25 22.42 -28.56
N ALA A 43 0.83 21.85 -29.59
CA ALA A 43 2.16 21.28 -29.55
C ALA A 43 3.21 22.38 -29.35
N TRP A 44 4.17 22.11 -28.44
CA TRP A 44 5.22 23.09 -28.15
C TRP A 44 6.56 22.39 -27.86
N TYR A 45 7.64 23.17 -27.95
CA TYR A 45 9.01 22.73 -27.68
C TYR A 45 9.21 22.47 -26.19
N TYR A 46 10.04 21.47 -25.85
CA TYR A 46 10.47 21.24 -24.48
C TYR A 46 11.91 20.79 -24.37
N TRP A 47 12.59 21.26 -23.34
CA TRP A 47 13.98 20.92 -23.07
C TRP A 47 14.14 19.45 -22.66
N LEU A 48 15.24 18.88 -23.15
CA LEU A 48 15.79 17.64 -22.62
C LEU A 48 16.92 18.00 -21.64
N ARG A 49 17.29 17.05 -20.80
CA ARG A 49 18.40 17.22 -19.85
C ARG A 49 19.78 17.13 -20.52
N ASP A 50 19.85 16.69 -21.76
CA ASP A 50 21.10 16.43 -22.45
C ASP A 50 21.71 17.71 -23.00
N ALA A 51 23.00 17.91 -22.71
CA ALA A 51 23.80 18.89 -23.41
C ALA A 51 24.02 18.44 -24.87
N TYR A 52 24.18 19.41 -25.77
CA TYR A 52 24.63 19.14 -27.14
C TYR A 52 26.15 18.93 -27.15
N ALA A 53 26.60 17.78 -27.62
CA ALA A 53 28.03 17.41 -27.59
C ALA A 53 28.96 18.38 -28.36
N GLY A 54 28.42 19.17 -29.29
CA GLY A 54 29.18 20.13 -30.09
C GLY A 54 29.45 21.48 -29.45
N SER A 55 28.80 21.80 -28.31
CA SER A 55 28.97 23.10 -27.65
C SER A 55 28.43 23.12 -26.23
N ALA A 56 29.17 23.71 -25.32
CA ALA A 56 28.81 23.81 -23.89
C ALA A 56 27.62 24.76 -23.59
N ILE A 57 27.20 25.57 -24.55
CA ILE A 57 26.08 26.52 -24.37
C ILE A 57 24.77 26.01 -24.95
N TYR A 58 24.77 24.86 -25.62
CA TYR A 58 23.57 24.29 -26.22
C TYR A 58 23.05 23.10 -25.43
N ALA A 59 21.72 23.04 -25.32
CA ALA A 59 20.99 21.88 -24.81
C ALA A 59 20.09 21.29 -25.91
N ARG A 60 19.81 20.00 -25.81
CA ARG A 60 18.86 19.34 -26.71
C ARG A 60 17.43 19.64 -26.30
N TYR A 61 16.55 19.71 -27.28
CA TYR A 61 15.13 19.86 -27.07
C TYR A 61 14.31 19.06 -28.10
N VAL A 62 13.05 18.85 -27.81
CA VAL A 62 12.08 18.29 -28.75
C VAL A 62 11.31 19.46 -29.37
N TYR A 63 11.23 19.46 -30.70
CA TYR A 63 10.48 20.44 -31.48
C TYR A 63 8.98 20.15 -31.44
N SER A 64 8.13 21.11 -31.88
CA SER A 64 6.66 20.95 -31.88
C SER A 64 6.14 19.82 -32.77
N ASP A 65 6.93 19.37 -33.75
CA ASP A 65 6.65 18.20 -34.59
C ASP A 65 7.29 16.89 -34.05
N GLY A 66 7.88 16.93 -32.86
CA GLY A 66 8.54 15.79 -32.23
C GLY A 66 9.98 15.53 -32.70
N ALA A 67 10.52 16.32 -33.61
CA ALA A 67 11.92 16.22 -34.03
C ALA A 67 12.88 16.61 -32.90
N LEU A 68 14.07 16.01 -32.90
CA LEU A 68 15.14 16.44 -32.00
C LEU A 68 16.00 17.54 -32.62
N ASP A 69 16.25 18.57 -31.83
CA ASP A 69 17.10 19.67 -32.23
C ASP A 69 17.92 20.18 -31.02
N TRP A 70 18.66 21.23 -31.18
CA TRP A 70 19.47 21.88 -30.15
C TRP A 70 19.35 23.40 -30.22
N ASN A 71 19.39 24.06 -29.06
CA ASN A 71 19.37 25.52 -28.97
C ASN A 71 20.20 25.98 -27.78
N VAL A 72 20.49 27.27 -27.71
CA VAL A 72 21.19 27.87 -26.58
C VAL A 72 20.36 27.65 -25.28
N ALA A 73 21.00 27.13 -24.27
CA ALA A 73 20.30 26.68 -23.04
C ALA A 73 19.60 27.81 -22.27
N TYR A 74 20.01 29.07 -22.50
CA TYR A 74 19.36 30.24 -21.87
C TYR A 74 18.17 30.79 -22.66
N TYR A 75 17.76 30.15 -23.75
CA TYR A 75 16.60 30.59 -24.53
C TYR A 75 15.31 30.22 -23.81
N GLY A 76 14.63 31.23 -23.27
CA GLY A 76 13.45 31.03 -22.40
C GLY A 76 12.13 30.60 -23.09
N LEU A 77 12.19 30.20 -24.37
CA LEU A 77 11.00 29.89 -25.18
C LEU A 77 10.54 28.41 -25.06
N HIS A 78 11.35 27.56 -24.48
CA HIS A 78 11.06 26.11 -24.40
C HIS A 78 10.44 25.76 -23.07
N GLY A 79 9.41 24.93 -23.11
CA GLY A 79 8.76 24.40 -21.91
C GLY A 79 9.67 23.44 -21.14
N LEU A 80 9.38 23.25 -19.88
CA LEU A 80 9.93 22.18 -19.06
C LEU A 80 8.94 21.02 -19.03
N ARG A 81 9.43 19.83 -19.34
CA ARG A 81 8.70 18.57 -19.17
C ARG A 81 9.44 17.74 -18.14
N PRO A 82 9.13 17.94 -16.85
CA PRO A 82 9.80 17.20 -15.79
C PRO A 82 9.51 15.71 -15.94
N ALA A 83 10.53 14.90 -15.67
CA ALA A 83 10.39 13.45 -15.57
C ALA A 83 10.97 13.01 -14.24
N CYS A 84 10.25 12.14 -13.56
CA CYS A 84 10.70 11.50 -12.33
C CYS A 84 10.53 9.98 -12.46
N ASN A 85 11.34 9.25 -11.72
CA ASN A 85 11.09 7.83 -11.53
C ASN A 85 10.00 7.70 -10.45
N LEU A 86 8.92 7.05 -10.81
CA LEU A 86 7.86 6.70 -9.87
C LEU A 86 8.05 5.25 -9.41
N SER A 87 7.67 4.96 -8.18
CA SER A 87 7.60 3.57 -7.71
C SER A 87 6.58 2.78 -8.54
N SER A 88 6.84 1.50 -8.77
CA SER A 88 5.88 0.60 -9.41
C SER A 88 4.59 0.42 -8.60
N ASP A 89 4.66 0.75 -7.31
CA ASP A 89 3.54 0.60 -6.36
C ASP A 89 2.68 1.87 -6.26
N LEU A 90 3.01 2.88 -7.08
CA LEU A 90 2.26 4.12 -7.10
C LEU A 90 0.91 3.90 -7.79
N LEU A 91 -0.15 4.26 -7.11
CA LEU A 91 -1.49 4.28 -7.69
C LEU A 91 -1.68 5.50 -8.59
N ILE A 92 -2.34 5.31 -9.70
CA ILE A 92 -2.76 6.38 -10.61
C ILE A 92 -4.27 6.29 -10.82
N SER A 93 -4.90 7.39 -11.18
CA SER A 93 -6.34 7.41 -11.51
C SER A 93 -6.66 6.47 -12.68
N ASP A 94 -7.84 5.85 -12.67
CA ASP A 94 -8.31 4.96 -13.74
C ASP A 94 -8.62 5.71 -15.04
N SER A 95 -8.76 7.02 -14.97
CA SER A 95 -9.06 7.90 -16.10
C SER A 95 -8.15 9.12 -16.10
N VAL A 96 -7.94 9.68 -17.28
CA VAL A 96 -7.24 10.96 -17.44
C VAL A 96 -8.15 12.13 -17.06
N ASP A 97 -7.53 13.20 -16.59
CA ASP A 97 -8.18 14.50 -16.37
C ASP A 97 -8.49 15.25 -17.69
N SER A 98 -8.98 16.49 -17.59
CA SER A 98 -9.27 17.34 -18.75
C SER A 98 -8.06 17.67 -19.61
N ASP A 99 -6.86 17.56 -19.06
CA ASP A 99 -5.59 17.79 -19.75
C ASP A 99 -5.00 16.52 -20.34
N GLY A 100 -5.70 15.38 -20.23
CA GLY A 100 -5.24 14.08 -20.70
C GLY A 100 -4.16 13.45 -19.81
N CYS A 101 -4.06 13.86 -18.56
CA CYS A 101 -3.07 13.39 -17.59
C CYS A 101 -3.68 12.43 -16.57
N TYR A 102 -2.94 11.39 -16.18
CA TYR A 102 -3.28 10.59 -15.01
C TYR A 102 -2.87 11.33 -13.74
N THR A 103 -3.76 11.30 -12.76
CA THR A 103 -3.47 11.84 -11.43
C THR A 103 -2.79 10.78 -10.57
N VAL A 104 -1.70 11.16 -9.92
CA VAL A 104 -1.05 10.31 -8.92
C VAL A 104 -1.94 10.24 -7.68
N ILE A 105 -2.34 9.05 -7.30
CA ILE A 105 -3.08 8.80 -6.08
C ILE A 105 -2.07 8.39 -5.01
N TYR A 106 -1.97 9.17 -3.94
CA TYR A 106 -1.16 8.81 -2.80
C TYR A 106 -1.93 7.82 -1.93
N ASN A 107 -1.44 6.58 -1.86
CA ASN A 107 -2.06 5.54 -1.04
C ASN A 107 -2.02 5.91 0.45
N GLN A 108 -3.18 5.88 1.09
CA GLN A 108 -3.34 6.11 2.52
C GLN A 108 -3.54 4.77 3.24
N ALA A 109 -2.97 4.64 4.42
CA ALA A 109 -3.18 3.43 5.21
C ALA A 109 -4.63 3.34 5.72
N PRO A 110 -5.19 2.14 5.84
CA PRO A 110 -6.50 1.94 6.44
C PRO A 110 -6.53 2.39 7.90
N THR A 111 -7.72 2.68 8.40
CA THR A 111 -7.94 2.94 9.82
C THR A 111 -7.70 1.67 10.64
N ALA A 112 -7.19 1.80 11.88
CA ALA A 112 -7.13 0.67 12.79
C ALA A 112 -8.56 0.19 13.14
N PRO A 113 -8.79 -1.13 13.31
CA PRO A 113 -10.04 -1.62 13.87
C PRO A 113 -10.34 -0.91 15.20
N SER A 114 -11.55 -0.37 15.37
CA SER A 114 -11.88 0.43 16.56
C SER A 114 -11.97 -0.41 17.84
N SER A 115 -12.13 -1.73 17.72
CA SER A 115 -12.20 -2.66 18.85
C SER A 115 -11.77 -4.07 18.45
N ILE A 116 -11.30 -4.83 19.43
CA ILE A 116 -11.12 -6.28 19.38
C ILE A 116 -11.83 -6.91 20.58
N THR A 117 -12.67 -7.90 20.31
CA THR A 117 -13.45 -8.60 21.33
C THR A 117 -12.87 -9.99 21.55
N VAL A 118 -12.43 -10.23 22.76
CA VAL A 118 -11.95 -11.52 23.26
C VAL A 118 -12.79 -11.89 24.50
N PRO A 119 -13.45 -13.05 24.54
CA PRO A 119 -14.23 -13.49 25.70
C PRO A 119 -13.45 -13.34 27.00
N SER A 120 -14.18 -13.08 28.08
CA SER A 120 -13.58 -12.96 29.43
C SER A 120 -13.13 -14.30 29.99
N GLU A 121 -13.85 -15.35 29.66
CA GLU A 121 -13.52 -16.72 30.03
C GLU A 121 -12.73 -17.39 28.91
N VAL A 122 -11.57 -17.95 29.24
CA VAL A 122 -10.69 -18.65 28.31
C VAL A 122 -10.26 -19.95 28.94
N LEU A 123 -10.66 -21.05 28.30
CA LEU A 123 -10.42 -22.42 28.82
C LEU A 123 -9.31 -23.09 28.01
N GLY A 124 -8.34 -23.66 28.70
CA GLY A 124 -7.27 -24.45 28.07
C GLY A 124 -7.83 -25.76 27.47
N GLY A 125 -7.45 -26.02 26.22
CA GLY A 125 -7.94 -27.15 25.43
C GLY A 125 -9.21 -26.87 24.62
N GLU A 126 -9.77 -25.67 24.70
CA GLU A 126 -10.98 -25.29 23.98
C GLU A 126 -10.75 -24.25 22.89
N ASN A 127 -11.78 -24.06 22.08
CA ASN A 127 -11.79 -23.06 21.01
C ASN A 127 -12.25 -21.71 21.56
N LEU A 128 -11.55 -20.66 21.19
CA LEU A 128 -11.86 -19.28 21.55
C LEU A 128 -12.21 -18.48 20.29
N SER A 129 -13.39 -17.88 20.26
CA SER A 129 -13.81 -17.01 19.15
C SER A 129 -13.41 -15.57 19.43
N ILE A 130 -12.62 -14.98 18.52
CA ILE A 130 -12.16 -13.60 18.55
C ILE A 130 -12.84 -12.85 17.41
N SER A 131 -13.25 -11.61 17.65
CA SER A 131 -13.81 -10.74 16.62
C SER A 131 -13.31 -9.31 16.74
N TRP A 132 -13.42 -8.53 15.65
CA TRP A 132 -13.01 -7.13 15.63
C TRP A 132 -13.90 -6.27 14.76
N ALA A 133 -13.86 -4.97 15.02
CA ALA A 133 -14.61 -4.00 14.26
C ALA A 133 -14.04 -3.84 12.85
N ALA A 134 -14.89 -3.42 11.91
CA ALA A 134 -14.44 -3.08 10.55
C ALA A 134 -13.50 -1.88 10.58
N SER A 135 -12.54 -1.90 9.67
CA SER A 135 -11.74 -0.74 9.27
C SER A 135 -12.33 -0.09 8.02
N THR A 136 -12.00 1.17 7.82
CA THR A 136 -12.24 1.89 6.57
C THR A 136 -10.91 2.25 5.94
N ASP A 137 -10.92 2.34 4.63
CA ASP A 137 -9.76 2.75 3.86
C ASP A 137 -10.13 3.98 3.04
N PRO A 138 -9.39 5.10 3.14
CA PRO A 138 -9.72 6.32 2.41
C PRO A 138 -9.72 6.14 0.90
N ASP A 139 -8.89 5.22 0.39
CA ASP A 139 -8.74 4.95 -1.05
C ASP A 139 -9.66 3.80 -1.51
N GLY A 140 -10.38 3.16 -0.57
CA GLY A 140 -11.33 2.09 -0.86
C GLY A 140 -10.68 0.74 -1.21
N ASN A 141 -9.40 0.57 -0.97
CA ASN A 141 -8.62 -0.60 -1.35
C ASN A 141 -8.27 -1.54 -0.17
N LEU A 142 -9.04 -1.47 0.94
CA LEU A 142 -8.88 -2.36 2.09
C LEU A 142 -8.83 -3.83 1.65
N SER A 143 -7.78 -4.53 2.00
CA SER A 143 -7.54 -5.92 1.60
C SER A 143 -7.83 -6.93 2.71
N GLY A 144 -7.62 -6.55 3.98
CA GLY A 144 -7.91 -7.44 5.10
C GLY A 144 -7.27 -7.06 6.41
N TYR A 145 -7.08 -8.09 7.26
CA TYR A 145 -6.60 -7.96 8.63
C TYR A 145 -5.49 -8.95 8.94
N VAL A 146 -4.58 -8.55 9.81
CA VAL A 146 -3.58 -9.42 10.42
C VAL A 146 -3.88 -9.49 11.91
N LEU A 147 -4.12 -10.72 12.42
CA LEU A 147 -4.29 -10.98 13.85
C LEU A 147 -3.03 -11.65 14.38
N GLU A 148 -2.54 -11.13 15.48
CA GLU A 148 -1.43 -11.73 16.21
C GLU A 148 -1.84 -12.11 17.63
N ARG A 149 -1.25 -13.17 18.12
CA ARG A 149 -1.42 -13.69 19.48
C ARG A 149 -0.12 -13.63 20.24
N LYS A 150 -0.23 -13.32 21.52
CA LYS A 150 0.86 -13.44 22.48
C LYS A 150 0.43 -14.37 23.61
N VAL A 151 1.24 -15.36 23.95
CA VAL A 151 1.02 -16.32 25.03
C VAL A 151 1.96 -16.00 26.18
N GLY A 152 1.41 -15.80 27.37
CA GLY A 152 2.18 -15.46 28.57
C GLY A 152 3.06 -14.24 28.35
N SER A 153 4.33 -14.35 28.71
CA SER A 153 5.37 -13.33 28.47
C SER A 153 6.09 -13.47 27.13
N GLY A 154 5.62 -14.37 26.23
CA GLY A 154 6.24 -14.64 24.95
C GLY A 154 6.15 -13.46 23.96
N THR A 155 6.54 -13.69 22.70
CA THR A 155 6.48 -12.74 21.61
C THR A 155 5.14 -12.81 20.87
N TRP A 156 4.83 -11.76 20.12
CA TRP A 156 3.68 -11.73 19.21
C TRP A 156 3.93 -12.68 18.03
N ALA A 157 2.94 -13.47 17.69
CA ALA A 157 2.97 -14.38 16.55
C ALA A 157 1.68 -14.21 15.73
N GLN A 158 1.82 -14.09 14.41
CA GLN A 158 0.68 -14.03 13.50
C GLN A 158 -0.09 -15.36 13.55
N VAL A 159 -1.38 -15.29 13.79
CA VAL A 159 -2.29 -16.44 13.81
C VAL A 159 -3.34 -16.40 12.70
N TYR A 160 -3.58 -15.22 12.12
CA TYR A 160 -4.51 -15.05 11.01
C TYR A 160 -4.07 -13.91 10.08
N LYS A 161 -4.32 -14.08 8.78
CA LYS A 161 -4.29 -13.02 7.75
C LYS A 161 -5.39 -13.29 6.73
N GLY A 162 -6.28 -12.33 6.51
CA GLY A 162 -7.39 -12.45 5.56
C GLY A 162 -8.47 -11.39 5.75
N SER A 163 -9.55 -11.47 5.00
CA SER A 163 -10.62 -10.46 4.96
C SER A 163 -11.71 -10.64 6.02
N ALA A 164 -11.81 -11.82 6.69
CA ALA A 164 -12.79 -12.04 7.73
C ALA A 164 -12.48 -11.17 8.96
N ARG A 165 -13.52 -10.88 9.73
CA ARG A 165 -13.46 -10.11 11.00
C ARG A 165 -13.66 -10.96 12.22
N THR A 166 -13.51 -12.27 12.05
CA THR A 166 -13.59 -13.26 13.10
C THR A 166 -12.52 -14.31 12.90
N TYR A 167 -12.04 -14.87 14.00
CA TYR A 167 -11.09 -15.97 14.00
C TYR A 167 -11.35 -16.89 15.19
N THR A 168 -11.26 -18.19 14.99
CA THR A 168 -11.35 -19.18 16.04
C THR A 168 -9.96 -19.73 16.33
N ASP A 169 -9.48 -19.48 17.54
CA ASP A 169 -8.19 -19.98 18.01
C ASP A 169 -8.40 -21.20 18.93
N THR A 170 -7.50 -22.16 18.87
CA THR A 170 -7.47 -23.28 19.79
C THR A 170 -6.50 -22.99 20.93
N ILE A 171 -7.01 -22.87 22.13
CA ILE A 171 -6.22 -22.55 23.33
C ILE A 171 -5.53 -23.82 23.82
N THR A 172 -4.22 -23.83 23.80
CA THR A 172 -3.46 -24.98 24.27
C THR A 172 -3.53 -25.08 25.78
N TYR A 173 -3.78 -26.28 26.27
CA TYR A 173 -3.76 -26.59 27.68
C TYR A 173 -2.37 -26.30 28.30
N GLY A 174 -2.37 -25.64 29.44
CA GLY A 174 -1.12 -25.26 30.11
C GLY A 174 -0.65 -23.83 29.82
N TRP A 175 -1.25 -23.12 28.88
CA TRP A 175 -0.99 -21.69 28.76
C TRP A 175 -1.48 -20.92 29.99
N THR A 176 -0.76 -19.88 30.37
CA THR A 176 -1.12 -19.07 31.55
C THR A 176 -2.02 -17.89 31.20
N SER A 177 -1.76 -17.28 30.04
CA SER A 177 -2.56 -16.16 29.54
C SER A 177 -2.42 -16.00 28.04
N VAL A 178 -3.39 -15.33 27.41
CA VAL A 178 -3.39 -14.95 26.01
C VAL A 178 -3.74 -13.49 25.85
N GLN A 179 -3.17 -12.85 24.83
CA GLN A 179 -3.51 -11.51 24.40
C GLN A 179 -3.48 -11.47 22.88
N TYR A 180 -4.38 -10.70 22.29
CA TYR A 180 -4.48 -10.55 20.83
C TYR A 180 -4.34 -9.11 20.42
N ARG A 181 -3.82 -8.89 19.21
CA ARG A 181 -3.84 -7.58 18.55
C ARG A 181 -4.13 -7.75 17.07
N VAL A 182 -4.83 -6.80 16.50
CA VAL A 182 -5.23 -6.81 15.10
C VAL A 182 -4.88 -5.50 14.44
N LYS A 183 -4.44 -5.55 13.19
CA LYS A 183 -4.28 -4.40 12.30
C LYS A 183 -4.95 -4.68 10.96
N ALA A 184 -5.33 -3.64 10.25
CA ALA A 184 -5.79 -3.72 8.87
C ALA A 184 -4.63 -3.52 7.90
N TYR A 185 -4.77 -4.02 6.68
CA TYR A 185 -3.85 -3.77 5.56
C TYR A 185 -4.63 -3.59 4.25
N ASP A 186 -4.08 -2.82 3.33
CA ASP A 186 -4.65 -2.56 2.03
C ASP A 186 -3.97 -3.34 0.90
N ALA A 187 -4.44 -3.14 -0.33
CA ALA A 187 -3.91 -3.82 -1.52
C ALA A 187 -2.53 -3.28 -1.94
N ALA A 188 -2.17 -2.07 -1.54
CA ALA A 188 -0.86 -1.47 -1.79
C ALA A 188 0.19 -1.82 -0.72
N GLY A 189 -0.23 -2.53 0.35
CA GLY A 189 0.65 -3.00 1.42
C GLY A 189 0.79 -2.03 2.59
N ALA A 190 0.06 -0.90 2.62
CA ALA A 190 0.05 -0.03 3.79
C ALA A 190 -0.78 -0.67 4.92
N GLU A 191 -0.37 -0.41 6.16
CA GLU A 191 -0.94 -1.07 7.34
C GLU A 191 -1.36 -0.04 8.39
N SER A 192 -2.45 -0.35 9.09
CA SER A 192 -2.91 0.47 10.22
C SER A 192 -2.07 0.24 11.47
N ALA A 193 -2.29 1.07 12.48
CA ALA A 193 -1.87 0.75 13.84
C ALA A 193 -2.59 -0.49 14.39
N TYR A 194 -2.01 -1.14 15.40
CA TYR A 194 -2.63 -2.25 16.10
C TYR A 194 -3.68 -1.79 17.09
N THR A 195 -4.80 -2.52 17.12
CA THR A 195 -5.75 -2.50 18.24
C THR A 195 -5.53 -3.77 19.08
N THR A 196 -5.27 -3.58 20.36
CA THR A 196 -4.83 -4.65 21.27
C THR A 196 -5.91 -4.94 22.32
N SER A 197 -6.18 -6.22 22.57
CA SER A 197 -7.12 -6.67 23.59
C SER A 197 -6.52 -6.55 25.02
N ALA A 198 -7.39 -6.64 26.01
CA ALA A 198 -6.94 -6.98 27.37
C ALA A 198 -6.29 -8.38 27.37
N THR A 199 -5.34 -8.58 28.28
CA THR A 199 -4.78 -9.92 28.55
C THR A 199 -5.86 -10.77 29.24
N ARG A 200 -6.03 -12.01 28.80
CA ARG A 200 -6.94 -12.98 29.40
C ARG A 200 -6.16 -14.10 30.08
N THR A 201 -6.50 -14.41 31.31
CA THR A 201 -5.98 -15.58 32.03
C THR A 201 -6.59 -16.83 31.43
N VAL A 202 -5.81 -17.88 31.25
CA VAL A 202 -6.29 -19.19 30.78
C VAL A 202 -6.57 -20.06 31.98
N THR A 203 -7.80 -20.53 32.10
CA THR A 203 -8.23 -21.50 33.12
C THR A 203 -7.95 -22.90 32.62
N ASN A 204 -7.05 -23.61 33.30
CA ASN A 204 -6.63 -24.97 32.94
C ASN A 204 -7.34 -25.99 33.87
N ASN A 205 -8.65 -26.08 33.78
CA ASN A 205 -9.40 -27.09 34.53
C ASN A 205 -9.62 -28.31 33.65
N ARG A 206 -8.91 -29.37 33.93
CA ARG A 206 -9.09 -30.63 33.22
C ARG A 206 -10.10 -31.46 33.99
N PRO A 207 -11.23 -31.89 33.39
CA PRO A 207 -12.12 -32.84 34.00
C PRO A 207 -11.33 -34.12 34.36
N PRO A 208 -11.60 -34.73 35.51
CA PRO A 208 -10.93 -35.97 35.87
C PRO A 208 -11.23 -37.03 34.81
N VAL A 209 -10.17 -37.63 34.25
CA VAL A 209 -10.30 -38.76 33.34
C VAL A 209 -10.24 -40.03 34.18
N ILE A 210 -11.34 -40.76 34.25
CA ILE A 210 -11.32 -42.10 34.79
C ILE A 210 -10.75 -43.02 33.74
N SER A 211 -9.47 -43.33 33.86
CA SER A 211 -8.81 -44.33 33.05
C SER A 211 -8.87 -45.69 33.79
N GLY A 212 -9.75 -46.53 33.37
CA GLY A 212 -9.85 -47.90 33.83
C GLY A 212 -10.38 -48.75 32.71
N THR A 213 -9.53 -49.65 32.22
CA THR A 213 -9.98 -50.81 31.49
C THR A 213 -10.37 -51.84 32.58
N ASP A 214 -11.58 -52.27 32.58
CA ASP A 214 -12.13 -53.35 33.39
C ASP A 214 -12.83 -52.93 34.68
N GLY A 215 -14.10 -52.94 34.64
CA GLY A 215 -15.22 -53.30 35.46
C GLY A 215 -15.12 -53.43 36.99
N ALA A 216 -14.04 -53.11 37.63
CA ALA A 216 -13.90 -53.06 39.06
C ALA A 216 -13.74 -51.61 39.54
N LEU A 217 -14.84 -50.84 39.58
CA LEU A 217 -14.88 -49.61 40.36
C LEU A 217 -14.78 -50.02 41.84
N GLY A 218 -13.58 -49.90 42.38
CA GLY A 218 -13.40 -49.94 43.84
C GLY A 218 -14.29 -48.89 44.49
N SER A 219 -14.79 -49.08 45.66
CA SER A 219 -15.65 -48.20 46.43
C SER A 219 -15.06 -46.79 46.51
N PHE A 220 -15.79 -45.81 46.00
CA PHE A 220 -15.43 -44.38 46.19
C PHE A 220 -15.72 -44.02 47.65
N SER A 221 -14.71 -43.72 48.41
CA SER A 221 -14.85 -43.02 49.66
C SER A 221 -15.09 -41.56 49.37
N THR A 222 -16.29 -41.05 49.55
CA THR A 222 -16.56 -39.60 49.52
C THR A 222 -15.96 -39.00 50.77
N CYS A 223 -14.85 -38.31 50.66
CA CYS A 223 -14.47 -37.31 51.66
C CYS A 223 -15.34 -36.08 51.43
N LEU A 224 -16.23 -35.82 52.41
CA LEU A 224 -16.93 -34.57 52.59
C LEU A 224 -15.96 -33.51 53.15
#